data_f1f218664a41227eb59d81fab0b6a070
#
_entry.id   f1f218664a41227eb59d81fab0b6a070
#
_cell.length_a   1.000
_cell.length_b   1.000
_cell.length_c   1.000
_cell.angle_alpha   90.00
_cell.angle_beta   90.00
_cell.angle_gamma   90.00
#
_symmetry.space_group_name_H-M   'P 1'
#
loop_
_entity.id
_entity.type
_entity.pdbx_description
1 polymer ?
#
loop_
_entity_poly.entity_id
_entity_poly.type
_entity_poly.pdbx_seq_one_letter_code
_entity_poly.pdbx_strand_id
1 'polypeptide(L)'
;MAETNAKRFIKCYNMIDNALRIQGDMRRSISYTEAVRRAARTNGLVKKYEDQLIDYGRLRNAIVHSSNDEFIIAEPHLEVVEDYEKIANLICTPPLAINTICNKNFKSLTAEVKLKEVMEFMFKTGISSIPIYKDDMLIGVAHANKITKILGKMIYEKKDLEKYISETNIEDVLKILMEDNYYTIAEQSITLDRVLSLFEENRKLLLIVITKTGSLLEHPIGIVSVGDIMDINKILDNYA
;
A
#
# COMPACT_ATOMS: atom_id res chain seq x y z
N MET A 1 -30.38 21.41 14.55
CA MET A 1 -30.10 20.57 15.73
C MET A 1 -28.87 19.71 15.38
N ALA A 2 -27.91 19.64 16.29
CA ALA A 2 -26.74 18.76 16.09
C ALA A 2 -27.18 17.28 16.03
N GLU A 3 -26.56 16.49 15.20
CA GLU A 3 -26.82 15.06 15.11
C GLU A 3 -26.38 14.38 16.43
N THR A 4 -27.20 13.46 16.98
CA THR A 4 -26.87 12.76 18.23
C THR A 4 -25.72 11.76 17.99
N ASN A 5 -24.97 11.43 19.04
CA ASN A 5 -23.91 10.44 18.98
C ASN A 5 -24.43 9.08 18.48
N ALA A 6 -25.61 8.67 18.93
CA ALA A 6 -26.25 7.43 18.47
C ALA A 6 -26.50 7.44 16.95
N LYS A 7 -26.98 8.54 16.37
CA LYS A 7 -27.20 8.65 14.92
C LYS A 7 -25.89 8.61 14.14
N ARG A 8 -24.86 9.35 14.58
CA ARG A 8 -23.52 9.32 14.00
C ARG A 8 -22.95 7.89 14.02
N PHE A 9 -23.06 7.21 15.15
CA PHE A 9 -22.59 5.84 15.33
C PHE A 9 -23.30 4.85 14.37
N ILE A 10 -24.63 4.90 14.27
CA ILE A 10 -25.42 4.07 13.35
C ILE A 10 -25.05 4.37 11.89
N LYS A 11 -24.79 5.62 11.55
CA LYS A 11 -24.33 6.01 10.21
C LYS A 11 -23.01 5.32 9.86
N CYS A 12 -22.01 5.35 10.75
CA CYS A 12 -20.74 4.66 10.56
C CYS A 12 -20.92 3.16 10.35
N TYR A 13 -21.74 2.51 11.18
CA TYR A 13 -22.09 1.11 11.01
C TYR A 13 -22.65 0.81 9.62
N ASN A 14 -23.63 1.58 9.17
CA ASN A 14 -24.27 1.38 7.87
C ASN A 14 -23.28 1.61 6.71
N MET A 15 -22.39 2.60 6.81
CA MET A 15 -21.33 2.85 5.82
C MET A 15 -20.39 1.65 5.71
N ILE A 16 -19.89 1.15 6.83
CA ILE A 16 -18.98 0.00 6.86
C ILE A 16 -19.67 -1.26 6.36
N ASP A 17 -20.88 -1.57 6.86
CA ASP A 17 -21.64 -2.76 6.42
C ASP A 17 -21.85 -2.77 4.91
N ASN A 18 -22.23 -1.61 4.34
CA ASN A 18 -22.38 -1.47 2.90
C ASN A 18 -21.05 -1.63 2.14
N ALA A 19 -19.97 -1.00 2.61
CA ALA A 19 -18.66 -1.09 1.98
C ALA A 19 -18.13 -2.54 1.96
N LEU A 20 -18.21 -3.25 3.10
CA LEU A 20 -17.79 -4.64 3.19
C LEU A 20 -18.57 -5.56 2.26
N ARG A 21 -19.89 -5.33 2.14
CA ARG A 21 -20.74 -6.14 1.24
C ARG A 21 -20.42 -5.90 -0.24
N ILE A 22 -20.19 -4.65 -0.63
CA ILE A 22 -19.80 -4.30 -2.01
C ILE A 22 -18.43 -4.90 -2.32
N GLN A 23 -17.44 -4.70 -1.46
CA GLN A 23 -16.06 -5.18 -1.68
C GLN A 23 -15.98 -6.71 -1.74
N GLY A 24 -16.79 -7.41 -0.93
CA GLY A 24 -16.78 -8.86 -0.83
C GLY A 24 -17.84 -9.58 -1.65
N ASP A 25 -18.63 -8.87 -2.48
CA ASP A 25 -19.80 -9.42 -3.19
C ASP A 25 -20.72 -10.26 -2.27
N MET A 26 -21.04 -9.70 -1.09
CA MET A 26 -21.73 -10.44 -0.04
C MET A 26 -23.24 -10.17 -0.07
N ARG A 27 -24.04 -11.25 0.04
CA ARG A 27 -25.50 -11.14 0.14
C ARG A 27 -25.93 -10.49 1.45
N ARG A 28 -27.06 -9.78 1.43
CA ARG A 28 -27.64 -9.15 2.62
C ARG A 28 -28.06 -10.13 3.74
N SER A 29 -28.24 -11.42 3.42
CA SER A 29 -28.56 -12.47 4.39
C SER A 29 -27.40 -12.84 5.32
N ILE A 30 -26.16 -12.45 4.99
CA ILE A 30 -24.99 -12.68 5.84
C ILE A 30 -25.01 -11.66 6.99
N SER A 31 -24.76 -12.12 8.23
CA SER A 31 -24.69 -11.23 9.37
C SER A 31 -23.50 -10.28 9.27
N TYR A 32 -23.59 -9.09 9.93
CA TYR A 32 -22.49 -8.13 9.98
C TYR A 32 -21.19 -8.75 10.50
N THR A 33 -21.26 -9.50 11.60
CA THR A 33 -20.13 -10.20 12.19
C THR A 33 -19.44 -11.14 11.19
N GLU A 34 -20.23 -11.88 10.42
CA GLU A 34 -19.69 -12.78 9.40
C GLU A 34 -19.11 -11.99 8.22
N ALA A 35 -19.72 -10.87 7.83
CA ALA A 35 -19.19 -9.99 6.80
C ALA A 35 -17.83 -9.41 7.21
N VAL A 36 -17.69 -8.94 8.44
CA VAL A 36 -16.41 -8.47 9.00
C VAL A 36 -15.35 -9.57 8.97
N ARG A 37 -15.67 -10.78 9.47
CA ARG A 37 -14.74 -11.91 9.48
C ARG A 37 -14.28 -12.34 8.09
N ARG A 38 -15.17 -12.31 7.11
CA ARG A 38 -14.81 -12.63 5.71
C ARG A 38 -13.89 -11.56 5.12
N ALA A 39 -14.23 -10.29 5.31
CA ALA A 39 -13.42 -9.19 4.82
C ALA A 39 -12.03 -9.14 5.48
N ALA A 40 -11.92 -9.48 6.76
CA ALA A 40 -10.66 -9.53 7.50
C ALA A 40 -9.63 -10.54 6.93
N ARG A 41 -10.08 -11.51 6.14
CA ARG A 41 -9.17 -12.48 5.48
C ARG A 41 -8.37 -11.87 4.33
N THR A 42 -8.86 -10.81 3.71
CA THR A 42 -8.29 -10.21 2.50
C THR A 42 -7.98 -8.71 2.64
N ASN A 43 -8.48 -8.07 3.68
CA ASN A 43 -8.31 -6.64 3.92
C ASN A 43 -7.60 -6.42 5.27
N GLY A 44 -6.38 -5.91 5.24
CA GLY A 44 -5.52 -5.69 6.41
C GLY A 44 -6.11 -4.70 7.41
N LEU A 45 -6.80 -3.64 6.94
CA LEU A 45 -7.47 -2.67 7.82
C LEU A 45 -8.64 -3.32 8.57
N VAL A 46 -9.47 -4.08 7.87
CA VAL A 46 -10.59 -4.79 8.52
C VAL A 46 -10.06 -5.80 9.52
N LYS A 47 -8.96 -6.50 9.21
CA LYS A 47 -8.30 -7.42 10.15
C LYS A 47 -7.76 -6.69 11.39
N LYS A 48 -7.14 -5.53 11.21
CA LYS A 48 -6.64 -4.70 12.33
C LYS A 48 -7.74 -4.32 13.32
N TYR A 49 -8.95 -4.03 12.83
CA TYR A 49 -10.08 -3.57 13.62
C TYR A 49 -11.19 -4.63 13.80
N GLU A 50 -10.94 -5.92 13.51
CA GLU A 50 -11.96 -6.99 13.48
C GLU A 50 -12.78 -7.07 14.76
N ASP A 51 -12.12 -7.18 15.91
CA ASP A 51 -12.79 -7.32 17.22
C ASP A 51 -13.58 -6.07 17.55
N GLN A 52 -13.03 -4.90 17.32
CA GLN A 52 -13.68 -3.62 17.57
C GLN A 52 -14.93 -3.42 16.69
N LEU A 53 -14.84 -3.77 15.41
CA LEU A 53 -15.98 -3.74 14.49
C LEU A 53 -17.11 -4.68 14.95
N ILE A 54 -16.76 -5.87 15.43
CA ILE A 54 -17.74 -6.84 15.96
C ILE A 54 -18.42 -6.28 17.22
N ASP A 55 -17.66 -5.67 18.13
CA ASP A 55 -18.20 -5.06 19.34
C ASP A 55 -19.08 -3.84 19.05
N TYR A 56 -18.68 -3.03 18.07
CA TYR A 56 -19.52 -1.93 17.58
C TYR A 56 -20.81 -2.41 16.91
N GLY A 57 -20.76 -3.55 16.23
CA GLY A 57 -21.97 -4.22 15.71
C GLY A 57 -22.94 -4.64 16.82
N ARG A 58 -22.41 -5.15 17.95
CA ARG A 58 -23.22 -5.49 19.15
C ARG A 58 -23.83 -4.24 19.78
N LEU A 59 -23.04 -3.19 19.95
CA LEU A 59 -23.51 -1.91 20.50
C LEU A 59 -24.61 -1.28 19.61
N ARG A 60 -24.45 -1.29 18.28
CA ARG A 60 -25.48 -0.85 17.35
C ARG A 60 -26.79 -1.60 17.53
N ASN A 61 -26.73 -2.92 17.73
CA ASN A 61 -27.94 -3.71 17.98
C ASN A 61 -28.61 -3.32 19.30
N ALA A 62 -27.84 -3.06 20.35
CA ALA A 62 -28.38 -2.59 21.62
C ALA A 62 -29.06 -1.21 21.46
N ILE A 63 -28.47 -0.28 20.70
CA ILE A 63 -29.05 1.04 20.44
C ILE A 63 -30.38 0.91 19.68
N VAL A 64 -30.42 0.11 18.61
CA VAL A 64 -31.59 0.05 17.69
C VAL A 64 -32.72 -0.79 18.24
N HIS A 65 -32.43 -1.95 18.87
CA HIS A 65 -33.47 -2.86 19.34
C HIS A 65 -34.12 -2.44 20.67
N SER A 66 -33.47 -1.53 21.38
CA SER A 66 -33.94 -1.03 22.66
C SER A 66 -34.59 0.38 22.56
N SER A 67 -34.64 0.98 21.36
CA SER A 67 -35.26 2.26 21.11
C SER A 67 -36.67 2.08 20.54
N ASN A 68 -37.68 2.53 21.28
CA ASN A 68 -38.96 2.94 20.67
C ASN A 68 -38.74 4.32 20.05
N ASP A 69 -39.52 4.70 19.03
CA ASP A 69 -39.34 5.94 18.23
C ASP A 69 -39.11 7.24 19.04
N GLU A 70 -39.38 7.22 20.34
CA GLU A 70 -39.24 8.38 21.26
C GLU A 70 -38.04 8.25 22.25
N PHE A 71 -37.39 7.07 22.40
CA PHE A 71 -36.38 6.89 23.45
C PHE A 71 -35.14 6.15 22.96
N ILE A 72 -33.99 6.81 22.97
CA ILE A 72 -32.69 6.20 22.76
C ILE A 72 -32.20 5.70 24.11
N ILE A 73 -32.13 4.35 24.30
CA ILE A 73 -31.73 3.73 25.58
C ILE A 73 -30.23 3.83 25.84
N ALA A 74 -29.41 3.88 24.79
CA ALA A 74 -27.95 3.97 24.88
C ALA A 74 -27.41 5.06 23.96
N GLU A 75 -26.72 6.03 24.54
CA GLU A 75 -25.99 7.07 23.81
C GLU A 75 -24.49 6.78 23.92
N PRO A 76 -23.79 6.47 22.82
CA PRO A 76 -22.35 6.23 22.86
C PRO A 76 -21.59 7.47 23.30
N HIS A 77 -20.50 7.28 24.06
CA HIS A 77 -19.59 8.37 24.38
C HIS A 77 -18.99 8.97 23.10
N LEU A 78 -18.73 10.28 23.11
CA LEU A 78 -18.22 10.99 21.94
C LEU A 78 -16.92 10.37 21.40
N GLU A 79 -16.00 10.00 22.27
CA GLU A 79 -14.73 9.37 21.92
C GLU A 79 -14.91 8.05 21.10
N VAL A 80 -15.93 7.25 21.47
CA VAL A 80 -16.29 6.01 20.76
C VAL A 80 -16.82 6.32 19.38
N VAL A 81 -17.61 7.38 19.23
CA VAL A 81 -18.14 7.81 17.94
C VAL A 81 -17.04 8.32 17.04
N GLU A 82 -16.15 9.18 17.55
CA GLU A 82 -15.01 9.72 16.81
C GLU A 82 -14.05 8.63 16.34
N ASP A 83 -13.79 7.65 17.20
CA ASP A 83 -12.96 6.49 16.83
C ASP A 83 -13.64 5.64 15.72
N TYR A 84 -14.95 5.44 15.83
CA TYR A 84 -15.70 4.70 14.80
C TYR A 84 -15.78 5.45 13.47
N GLU A 85 -15.87 6.78 13.50
CA GLU A 85 -15.80 7.62 12.30
C GLU A 85 -14.44 7.51 11.60
N LYS A 86 -13.33 7.48 12.34
CA LYS A 86 -11.98 7.23 11.80
C LYS A 86 -11.90 5.87 11.11
N ILE A 87 -12.37 4.83 11.79
CA ILE A 87 -12.39 3.47 11.21
C ILE A 87 -13.26 3.43 9.95
N ALA A 88 -14.43 4.08 9.98
CA ALA A 88 -15.32 4.15 8.81
C ALA A 88 -14.64 4.85 7.62
N ASN A 89 -13.96 5.96 7.86
CA ASN A 89 -13.21 6.67 6.83
C ASN A 89 -12.09 5.80 6.22
N LEU A 90 -11.31 5.11 7.07
CA LEU A 90 -10.26 4.20 6.61
C LEU A 90 -10.79 3.05 5.75
N ILE A 91 -11.93 2.46 6.10
CA ILE A 91 -12.50 1.31 5.38
C ILE A 91 -13.27 1.75 4.12
N CYS A 92 -14.03 2.84 4.20
CA CYS A 92 -14.91 3.27 3.11
C CYS A 92 -14.21 4.17 2.09
N THR A 93 -13.21 4.95 2.52
CA THR A 93 -12.42 5.87 1.69
C THR A 93 -10.94 5.77 2.03
N PRO A 94 -10.32 4.58 1.81
CA PRO A 94 -8.93 4.37 2.20
C PRO A 94 -7.99 5.33 1.46
N PRO A 95 -6.94 5.83 2.14
CA PRO A 95 -5.98 6.74 1.53
C PRO A 95 -5.21 6.05 0.41
N LEU A 96 -5.17 6.71 -0.76
CA LEU A 96 -4.42 6.23 -1.92
C LEU A 96 -2.94 6.58 -1.78
N ALA A 97 -2.06 5.65 -2.13
CA ALA A 97 -0.60 5.86 -2.08
C ALA A 97 -0.18 7.04 -2.95
N ILE A 98 -0.76 7.21 -4.13
CA ILE A 98 -0.43 8.28 -5.09
C ILE A 98 -0.70 9.69 -4.54
N ASN A 99 -1.63 9.83 -3.60
CA ASN A 99 -2.02 11.11 -3.02
C ASN A 99 -1.34 11.42 -1.67
N THR A 100 -0.65 10.45 -1.08
CA THR A 100 -0.13 10.54 0.29
C THR A 100 1.38 10.37 0.36
N ILE A 101 1.87 9.16 0.10
CA ILE A 101 3.27 8.79 0.35
C ILE A 101 4.13 8.70 -0.91
N CYS A 102 3.49 8.59 -2.06
CA CYS A 102 4.17 8.29 -3.32
C CYS A 102 5.17 9.37 -3.72
N ASN A 103 6.41 8.99 -3.92
CA ASN A 103 7.40 9.90 -4.50
C ASN A 103 7.13 10.07 -6.00
N LYS A 104 6.76 11.29 -6.39
CA LYS A 104 6.50 11.69 -7.78
C LYS A 104 7.74 12.32 -8.46
N ASN A 105 8.77 12.66 -7.68
CA ASN A 105 10.02 13.25 -8.16
C ASN A 105 11.12 12.21 -8.38
N PHE A 106 10.73 10.98 -8.72
CA PHE A 106 11.69 9.95 -9.09
C PHE A 106 12.32 10.21 -10.46
N LYS A 107 13.45 9.56 -10.73
CA LYS A 107 14.10 9.54 -12.03
C LYS A 107 14.06 8.15 -12.63
N SER A 108 13.96 8.06 -13.93
CA SER A 108 14.13 6.83 -14.70
C SER A 108 15.30 6.97 -15.66
N LEU A 109 15.90 5.85 -16.05
CA LEU A 109 16.98 5.78 -17.03
C LEU A 109 16.63 4.76 -18.12
N THR A 110 17.38 4.80 -19.24
CA THR A 110 17.21 3.86 -20.34
C THR A 110 18.10 2.63 -20.19
N ALA A 111 17.77 1.57 -20.90
CA ALA A 111 18.44 0.26 -20.84
C ALA A 111 19.93 0.32 -21.24
N GLU A 112 20.30 1.25 -22.11
CA GLU A 112 21.63 1.38 -22.70
C GLU A 112 22.64 2.07 -21.79
N VAL A 113 22.16 2.73 -20.72
CA VAL A 113 23.02 3.45 -19.78
C VAL A 113 24.01 2.49 -19.12
N LYS A 114 25.27 2.90 -19.01
CA LYS A 114 26.32 2.10 -18.37
C LYS A 114 26.10 1.98 -16.86
N LEU A 115 26.48 0.81 -16.31
CA LEU A 115 26.42 0.60 -14.86
C LEU A 115 27.15 1.70 -14.09
N LYS A 116 28.29 2.17 -14.60
CA LYS A 116 29.04 3.29 -14.02
C LYS A 116 28.17 4.54 -13.87
N GLU A 117 27.47 4.93 -14.91
CA GLU A 117 26.62 6.13 -14.90
C GLU A 117 25.45 5.99 -13.93
N VAL A 118 24.84 4.79 -13.85
CA VAL A 118 23.80 4.48 -12.87
C VAL A 118 24.32 4.64 -11.44
N MET A 119 25.50 4.09 -11.14
CA MET A 119 26.11 4.19 -9.81
C MET A 119 26.49 5.63 -9.46
N GLU A 120 27.07 6.38 -10.40
CA GLU A 120 27.37 7.80 -10.22
C GLU A 120 26.10 8.62 -9.99
N PHE A 121 25.04 8.32 -10.72
CA PHE A 121 23.74 8.97 -10.54
C PHE A 121 23.17 8.70 -9.15
N MET A 122 23.18 7.42 -8.70
CA MET A 122 22.75 7.04 -7.36
C MET A 122 23.54 7.78 -6.28
N PHE A 123 24.87 7.87 -6.43
CA PHE A 123 25.73 8.56 -5.47
C PHE A 123 25.42 10.07 -5.42
N LYS A 124 25.33 10.73 -6.56
CA LYS A 124 25.08 12.19 -6.66
C LYS A 124 23.70 12.61 -6.13
N THR A 125 22.70 11.74 -6.28
CA THR A 125 21.30 12.07 -5.96
C THR A 125 20.81 11.47 -4.64
N GLY A 126 21.52 10.49 -4.08
CA GLY A 126 21.06 9.71 -2.93
C GLY A 126 19.92 8.74 -3.25
N ILE A 127 19.51 8.62 -4.52
CA ILE A 127 18.43 7.73 -4.94
C ILE A 127 18.93 6.30 -5.02
N SER A 128 18.29 5.37 -4.32
CA SER A 128 18.69 3.96 -4.28
C SER A 128 17.93 3.05 -5.26
N SER A 129 16.84 3.53 -5.86
CA SER A 129 15.97 2.74 -6.75
C SER A 129 15.63 3.55 -7.99
N ILE A 130 16.00 3.06 -9.16
CA ILE A 130 15.81 3.76 -10.44
C ILE A 130 15.09 2.83 -11.41
N PRO A 131 13.85 3.12 -11.82
CA PRO A 131 13.16 2.40 -12.89
C PRO A 131 13.93 2.51 -14.22
N ILE A 132 14.10 1.40 -14.92
CA ILE A 132 14.81 1.31 -16.19
C ILE A 132 13.82 0.95 -17.31
N TYR A 133 13.87 1.74 -18.36
CA TYR A 133 12.98 1.64 -19.52
C TYR A 133 13.73 1.28 -20.79
N LYS A 134 13.04 0.52 -21.64
CA LYS A 134 13.44 0.25 -23.02
C LYS A 134 12.19 0.31 -23.90
N ASP A 135 12.22 1.11 -24.94
CA ASP A 135 11.11 1.29 -25.87
C ASP A 135 9.77 1.57 -25.13
N ASP A 136 9.80 2.51 -24.18
CA ASP A 136 8.68 2.88 -23.30
C ASP A 136 8.16 1.79 -22.37
N MET A 137 8.79 0.63 -22.32
CA MET A 137 8.44 -0.46 -21.42
C MET A 137 9.36 -0.52 -20.21
N LEU A 138 8.80 -0.68 -19.02
CA LEU A 138 9.58 -0.94 -17.80
C LEU A 138 10.20 -2.33 -17.87
N ILE A 139 11.52 -2.41 -17.97
CA ILE A 139 12.26 -3.67 -18.04
C ILE A 139 12.82 -4.09 -16.67
N GLY A 140 12.81 -3.21 -15.69
CA GLY A 140 13.28 -3.52 -14.34
C GLY A 140 13.58 -2.29 -13.51
N VAL A 141 14.15 -2.51 -12.32
CA VAL A 141 14.56 -1.47 -11.38
C VAL A 141 16.03 -1.68 -11.01
N ALA A 142 16.88 -0.71 -11.30
CA ALA A 142 18.22 -0.68 -10.74
C ALA A 142 18.16 -0.32 -9.26
N HIS A 143 18.62 -1.19 -8.37
CA HIS A 143 18.61 -0.98 -6.93
C HIS A 143 20.00 -1.11 -6.34
N ALA A 144 20.45 -0.13 -5.54
CA ALA A 144 21.81 -0.06 -5.00
C ALA A 144 22.24 -1.34 -4.28
N ASN A 145 21.41 -1.92 -3.41
CA ASN A 145 21.73 -3.16 -2.69
C ASN A 145 21.89 -4.36 -3.65
N LYS A 146 21.14 -4.38 -4.76
CA LYS A 146 21.25 -5.45 -5.76
C LYS A 146 22.52 -5.31 -6.58
N ILE A 147 22.85 -4.09 -6.99
CA ILE A 147 24.12 -3.80 -7.67
C ILE A 147 25.30 -4.18 -6.76
N THR A 148 25.28 -3.78 -5.49
CA THR A 148 26.33 -4.13 -4.51
C THR A 148 26.54 -5.65 -4.41
N LYS A 149 25.47 -6.44 -4.41
CA LYS A 149 25.58 -7.92 -4.38
C LYS A 149 26.26 -8.47 -5.63
N ILE A 150 25.94 -7.93 -6.81
CA ILE A 150 26.60 -8.33 -8.06
C ILE A 150 28.07 -7.97 -8.04
N LEU A 151 28.43 -6.76 -7.62
CA LEU A 151 29.81 -6.32 -7.49
C LEU A 151 30.58 -7.19 -6.50
N GLY A 152 29.96 -7.53 -5.35
CA GLY A 152 30.54 -8.48 -4.39
C GLY A 152 30.82 -9.85 -4.99
N LYS A 153 29.92 -10.37 -5.84
CA LYS A 153 30.15 -11.61 -6.59
C LYS A 153 31.33 -11.47 -7.57
N MET A 154 31.44 -10.36 -8.29
CA MET A 154 32.54 -10.12 -9.23
C MET A 154 33.90 -10.06 -8.51
N ILE A 155 33.94 -9.42 -7.32
CA ILE A 155 35.15 -9.41 -6.47
C ILE A 155 35.51 -10.82 -6.03
N TYR A 156 34.55 -11.60 -5.55
CA TYR A 156 34.79 -12.98 -5.13
C TYR A 156 35.31 -13.87 -6.26
N GLU A 157 34.79 -13.68 -7.48
CA GLU A 157 35.23 -14.40 -8.70
C GLU A 157 36.54 -13.84 -9.30
N LYS A 158 37.15 -12.83 -8.67
CA LYS A 158 38.40 -12.17 -9.13
C LYS A 158 38.28 -11.57 -10.53
N LYS A 159 37.11 -11.11 -10.93
CA LYS A 159 36.90 -10.44 -12.22
C LYS A 159 37.37 -8.99 -12.18
N ASP A 160 37.72 -8.45 -13.34
CA ASP A 160 38.08 -7.04 -13.49
C ASP A 160 36.84 -6.16 -13.25
N LEU A 161 36.76 -5.58 -12.05
CA LEU A 161 35.62 -4.79 -11.60
C LEU A 161 35.50 -3.48 -12.36
N GLU A 162 36.62 -2.80 -12.64
CA GLU A 162 36.63 -1.51 -13.34
C GLU A 162 36.12 -1.68 -14.78
N LYS A 163 36.62 -2.69 -15.45
CA LYS A 163 36.14 -3.06 -16.79
C LYS A 163 34.66 -3.43 -16.78
N TYR A 164 34.21 -4.26 -15.83
CA TYR A 164 32.81 -4.65 -15.71
C TYR A 164 31.90 -3.44 -15.55
N ILE A 165 32.21 -2.53 -14.62
CA ILE A 165 31.40 -1.36 -14.34
C ILE A 165 31.35 -0.40 -15.54
N SER A 166 32.46 -0.23 -16.25
CA SER A 166 32.59 0.72 -17.36
C SER A 166 31.95 0.23 -18.67
N GLU A 167 31.96 -1.09 -18.92
CA GLU A 167 31.51 -1.65 -20.20
C GLU A 167 30.10 -2.25 -20.14
N THR A 168 29.60 -2.64 -18.95
CA THR A 168 28.28 -3.32 -18.81
C THR A 168 27.14 -2.32 -18.89
N ASN A 169 26.11 -2.61 -19.69
CA ASN A 169 24.86 -1.86 -19.72
C ASN A 169 23.99 -2.29 -18.54
N ILE A 170 23.13 -1.38 -18.07
CA ILE A 170 22.22 -1.68 -16.95
C ILE A 170 21.24 -2.80 -17.32
N GLU A 171 20.83 -2.93 -18.58
CA GLU A 171 19.98 -4.02 -19.05
C GLU A 171 20.59 -5.40 -18.73
N ASP A 172 21.91 -5.58 -18.92
CA ASP A 172 22.57 -6.86 -18.65
C ASP A 172 22.66 -7.15 -17.15
N VAL A 173 22.80 -6.12 -16.33
CA VAL A 173 22.72 -6.24 -14.87
C VAL A 173 21.31 -6.68 -14.45
N LEU A 174 20.26 -6.10 -15.04
CA LEU A 174 18.88 -6.44 -14.73
C LEU A 174 18.55 -7.89 -15.10
N LYS A 175 19.07 -8.42 -16.21
CA LYS A 175 18.91 -9.85 -16.59
C LYS A 175 19.38 -10.80 -15.49
N ILE A 176 20.45 -10.45 -14.79
CA ILE A 176 20.97 -11.24 -13.65
C ILE A 176 20.02 -11.16 -12.45
N LEU A 177 19.26 -10.08 -12.32
CA LEU A 177 18.37 -9.79 -11.19
C LEU A 177 16.91 -10.23 -11.40
N MET A 178 16.54 -10.71 -12.60
CA MET A 178 15.14 -10.99 -12.98
C MET A 178 14.43 -11.98 -12.05
N GLU A 179 15.15 -12.91 -11.40
CA GLU A 179 14.55 -13.93 -10.53
C GLU A 179 14.29 -13.45 -9.10
N ASP A 180 14.68 -12.24 -8.75
CA ASP A 180 14.73 -11.81 -7.34
C ASP A 180 13.40 -11.23 -6.80
N ASN A 181 12.41 -10.94 -7.64
CA ASN A 181 11.07 -10.41 -7.28
C ASN A 181 11.11 -9.28 -6.23
N TYR A 182 12.04 -8.32 -6.40
CA TYR A 182 12.26 -7.25 -5.43
C TYR A 182 11.53 -5.95 -5.77
N TYR A 183 10.79 -5.91 -6.85
CA TYR A 183 9.87 -4.83 -7.20
C TYR A 183 8.56 -5.41 -7.75
N THR A 184 7.51 -4.61 -7.68
CA THR A 184 6.21 -4.91 -8.29
C THR A 184 5.62 -3.66 -8.90
N ILE A 185 4.58 -3.83 -9.71
CA ILE A 185 3.84 -2.72 -10.31
C ILE A 185 2.44 -2.72 -9.73
N ALA A 186 1.92 -1.52 -9.49
CA ALA A 186 0.57 -1.31 -9.02
C ALA A 186 -0.11 -0.19 -9.82
N GLU A 187 -1.42 -0.22 -9.84
CA GLU A 187 -2.23 0.85 -10.42
C GLU A 187 -2.34 2.06 -9.47
N GLN A 188 -2.72 3.21 -10.01
CA GLN A 188 -2.84 4.46 -9.24
C GLN A 188 -3.88 4.41 -8.11
N SER A 189 -4.82 3.48 -8.16
CA SER A 189 -5.85 3.26 -7.15
C SER A 189 -5.37 2.46 -5.94
N ILE A 190 -4.09 2.03 -5.92
CA ILE A 190 -3.55 1.28 -4.78
C ILE A 190 -3.64 2.09 -3.48
N THR A 191 -4.20 1.45 -2.45
CA THR A 191 -4.39 2.02 -1.12
C THR A 191 -3.16 1.77 -0.23
N LEU A 192 -2.99 2.58 0.83
CA LEU A 192 -1.84 2.44 1.72
C LEU A 192 -1.80 1.08 2.45
N ASP A 193 -2.96 0.56 2.85
CA ASP A 193 -3.04 -0.78 3.46
C ASP A 193 -2.62 -1.88 2.48
N ARG A 194 -3.00 -1.77 1.19
CA ARG A 194 -2.55 -2.73 0.18
C ARG A 194 -1.05 -2.62 -0.08
N VAL A 195 -0.48 -1.43 -0.04
CA VAL A 195 0.97 -1.22 -0.10
C VAL A 195 1.68 -1.96 1.04
N LEU A 196 1.19 -1.81 2.29
CA LEU A 196 1.76 -2.53 3.44
C LEU A 196 1.64 -4.05 3.26
N SER A 197 0.47 -4.54 2.85
CA SER A 197 0.24 -5.97 2.59
C SER A 197 1.22 -6.53 1.56
N LEU A 198 1.53 -5.80 0.48
CA LEU A 198 2.50 -6.24 -0.52
C LEU A 198 3.92 -6.39 0.06
N PHE A 199 4.36 -5.47 0.92
CA PHE A 199 5.65 -5.58 1.61
C PHE A 199 5.68 -6.73 2.64
N GLU A 200 4.55 -7.02 3.30
CA GLU A 200 4.43 -8.15 4.24
C GLU A 200 4.43 -9.51 3.51
N GLU A 201 3.68 -9.61 2.42
CA GLU A 201 3.56 -10.81 1.58
C GLU A 201 4.91 -11.19 0.94
N ASN A 202 5.69 -10.17 0.54
CA ASN A 202 6.99 -10.38 -0.08
C ASN A 202 8.10 -9.58 0.64
N ARG A 203 8.78 -10.21 1.58
CA ARG A 203 9.90 -9.61 2.33
C ARG A 203 11.12 -9.23 1.49
N LYS A 204 11.19 -9.68 0.24
CA LYS A 204 12.22 -9.27 -0.71
C LYS A 204 11.85 -8.00 -1.47
N LEU A 205 10.60 -7.60 -1.40
CA LEU A 205 10.10 -6.41 -2.08
C LEU A 205 10.78 -5.15 -1.54
N LEU A 206 11.33 -4.34 -2.43
CA LEU A 206 12.04 -3.10 -2.09
C LEU A 206 11.33 -1.88 -2.67
N LEU A 207 10.58 -2.05 -3.75
CA LEU A 207 9.93 -0.98 -4.48
C LEU A 207 8.60 -1.40 -5.09
N ILE A 208 7.61 -0.52 -5.01
CA ILE A 208 6.38 -0.58 -5.77
C ILE A 208 6.40 0.57 -6.77
N VAL A 209 6.31 0.25 -8.05
CA VAL A 209 6.21 1.22 -9.15
C VAL A 209 4.74 1.43 -9.43
N ILE A 210 4.26 2.65 -9.35
CA ILE A 210 2.85 2.99 -9.61
C ILE A 210 2.73 3.54 -11.03
N THR A 211 1.88 2.92 -11.83
CA THR A 211 1.49 3.37 -13.15
C THR A 211 -0.02 3.66 -13.17
N LYS A 212 -0.53 4.20 -14.26
CA LYS A 212 -1.94 4.58 -14.33
C LYS A 212 -2.88 3.37 -14.18
N THR A 213 -2.56 2.26 -14.86
CA THR A 213 -3.41 1.04 -14.86
C THR A 213 -2.70 -0.20 -14.31
N GLY A 214 -1.48 -0.08 -13.79
CA GLY A 214 -0.67 -1.23 -13.34
C GLY A 214 0.04 -1.94 -14.49
N SER A 215 0.16 -1.33 -15.66
CA SER A 215 0.80 -1.92 -16.84
C SER A 215 2.31 -1.63 -16.88
N LEU A 216 3.10 -2.63 -17.33
CA LEU A 216 4.52 -2.47 -17.68
C LEU A 216 4.77 -1.51 -18.86
N LEU A 217 3.76 -1.34 -19.72
CA LEU A 217 3.81 -0.50 -20.92
C LEU A 217 3.50 0.97 -20.63
N GLU A 218 3.41 1.34 -19.36
CA GLU A 218 3.11 2.71 -18.94
C GLU A 218 4.29 3.32 -18.20
N HIS A 219 4.51 4.61 -18.42
CA HIS A 219 5.44 5.36 -17.60
C HIS A 219 4.96 5.43 -16.15
N PRO A 220 5.88 5.32 -15.17
CA PRO A 220 5.52 5.42 -13.77
C PRO A 220 5.04 6.85 -13.46
N ILE A 221 3.99 6.92 -12.65
CA ILE A 221 3.49 8.19 -12.10
C ILE A 221 3.96 8.40 -10.67
N GLY A 222 4.60 7.40 -10.08
CA GLY A 222 5.20 7.47 -8.76
C GLY A 222 5.80 6.14 -8.32
N ILE A 223 6.52 6.19 -7.21
CA ILE A 223 7.13 5.02 -6.58
C ILE A 223 6.92 5.06 -5.07
N VAL A 224 6.83 3.88 -4.47
CA VAL A 224 6.82 3.68 -3.00
C VAL A 224 7.89 2.66 -2.66
N SER A 225 8.74 2.97 -1.71
CA SER A 225 9.85 2.11 -1.27
C SER A 225 9.56 1.45 0.08
N VAL A 226 10.29 0.40 0.40
CA VAL A 226 10.24 -0.23 1.73
C VAL A 226 10.59 0.75 2.86
N GLY A 227 11.37 1.81 2.58
CA GLY A 227 11.69 2.87 3.55
C GLY A 227 10.47 3.69 3.98
N ASP A 228 9.42 3.72 3.18
CA ASP A 228 8.22 4.51 3.43
C ASP A 228 7.23 3.84 4.41
N ILE A 229 7.48 2.58 4.81
CA ILE A 229 6.57 1.78 5.65
C ILE A 229 6.24 2.49 6.97
N MET A 230 7.24 3.10 7.62
CA MET A 230 7.01 3.80 8.91
C MET A 230 6.10 5.01 8.75
N ASP A 231 6.25 5.76 7.67
CA ASP A 231 5.43 6.93 7.42
C ASP A 231 4.03 6.55 6.95
N ILE A 232 3.88 5.45 6.20
CA ILE A 232 2.58 4.87 5.87
C ILE A 232 1.80 4.51 7.15
N ASN A 233 2.43 3.82 8.10
CA ASN A 233 1.79 3.49 9.37
C ASN A 233 1.35 4.74 10.14
N LYS A 234 2.19 5.78 10.23
CA LYS A 234 1.82 7.06 10.86
C LYS A 234 0.61 7.71 10.17
N ILE A 235 0.55 7.67 8.83
CA ILE A 235 -0.59 8.20 8.09
C ILE A 235 -1.86 7.42 8.44
N LEU A 236 -1.81 6.09 8.43
CA LEU A 236 -2.97 5.24 8.74
C LEU A 236 -3.44 5.40 10.20
N ASP A 237 -2.52 5.58 11.15
CA ASP A 237 -2.86 5.78 12.57
C ASP A 237 -3.50 7.16 12.84
N ASN A 238 -3.18 8.17 12.02
CA ASN A 238 -3.68 9.54 12.17
C ASN A 238 -4.74 9.92 11.10
N TYR A 239 -5.16 8.99 10.27
CA TYR A 239 -6.14 9.26 9.22
C TYR A 239 -7.51 9.53 9.84
N ALA A 240 -8.03 10.73 9.64
CA ALA A 240 -9.31 11.21 10.19
C ALA A 240 -10.31 11.52 9.09
#